data_45ea85863f9caafb38a040125af2ee2d
#
_entry.id   45ea85863f9caafb38a040125af2ee2d
#
_cell.length_a   1.000
_cell.length_b   1.000
_cell.length_c   1.000
_cell.angle_alpha   90.00
_cell.angle_beta   90.00
_cell.angle_gamma   90.00
#
_symmetry.space_group_name_H-M   'P 1'
#
loop_
_entity.id
_entity.type
_entity.pdbx_description
1 polymer ?
#
loop_
_entity_poly.entity_id
_entity_poly.type
_entity_poly.pdbx_seq_one_letter_code
_entity_poly.pdbx_strand_id
1 'polypeptide(L)'
;MSYRLLSRLFFALLLIAASASWTGASAQFNQKPGASTSTSAGSVVTTPRVRAELVAHAPEGVGPGQPLWLGLQITHQPEWHTYWKNPGDSGLPTELTWTLPAGLTAGDIAWPVPHTIRIGTLANHGYEGQVLLPVPVQVGPDFQAPLAGNGTLAVRLRATWLVCRVECIPEEGEFALQLPVRGSTALHAAAFAQSQADQPLALAGDGQGSQVRVQGERLQLTVRGLPAAARGQTLALFSETPEVLIPAAVPGKDWTQAWNGDVWTADLPLSPQRGDTPASLPLVLALDQRPADQQAPHAWRTVASVSGTWA
;
A
#
# COMPACT_ATOMS: atom_id res chain seq x y z
N MET A 1 -50.94 33.86 -49.68
CA MET A 1 -51.01 35.20 -50.21
C MET A 1 -49.67 35.85 -50.04
N SER A 2 -48.86 35.85 -51.07
CA SER A 2 -48.57 36.97 -51.97
C SER A 2 -47.62 37.97 -51.28
N TYR A 3 -46.53 38.49 -51.77
CA TYR A 3 -45.90 38.64 -53.10
C TYR A 3 -44.46 39.12 -52.85
N ARG A 4 -43.48 38.62 -53.59
CA ARG A 4 -42.68 39.29 -54.65
C ARG A 4 -41.67 40.35 -54.11
N LEU A 5 -40.53 40.42 -54.53
CA LEU A 5 -39.68 40.27 -55.72
C LEU A 5 -38.79 41.50 -55.86
N LEU A 6 -37.49 41.25 -56.16
CA LEU A 6 -36.63 42.06 -56.99
C LEU A 6 -36.08 43.41 -56.45
N SER A 7 -34.76 43.52 -56.32
CA SER A 7 -34.02 44.28 -57.34
C SER A 7 -32.52 44.09 -57.22
N ARG A 8 -31.94 43.75 -58.33
CA ARG A 8 -30.48 43.78 -58.63
C ARG A 8 -30.03 45.22 -58.74
N LEU A 9 -28.80 45.53 -58.37
CA LEU A 9 -27.99 46.43 -59.18
C LEU A 9 -26.48 46.29 -58.80
N PHE A 10 -25.74 46.03 -59.84
CA PHE A 10 -24.32 46.11 -60.05
C PHE A 10 -23.68 47.40 -59.54
N PHE A 11 -22.53 47.33 -58.91
CA PHE A 11 -21.41 48.23 -59.24
C PHE A 11 -20.06 47.51 -59.00
N ALA A 12 -19.41 47.31 -60.09
CA ALA A 12 -17.96 46.97 -60.11
C ALA A 12 -17.17 48.25 -59.88
N LEU A 13 -16.04 48.17 -59.13
CA LEU A 13 -14.76 48.74 -59.58
C LEU A 13 -13.71 48.72 -58.49
N LEU A 14 -12.59 48.26 -58.93
CA LEU A 14 -11.19 48.60 -58.62
C LEU A 14 -10.48 47.84 -57.52
N LEU A 15 -9.66 46.96 -58.02
CA LEU A 15 -8.44 46.41 -57.45
C LEU A 15 -7.46 47.52 -57.12
N ILE A 16 -7.00 47.53 -55.85
CA ILE A 16 -5.68 48.03 -55.54
C ILE A 16 -4.99 46.95 -54.68
N ALA A 17 -4.04 46.27 -55.30
CA ALA A 17 -3.15 45.34 -54.64
C ALA A 17 -2.14 46.11 -53.77
N ALA A 18 -2.27 46.02 -52.48
CA ALA A 18 -1.21 46.41 -51.54
C ALA A 18 -0.61 45.14 -50.98
N SER A 19 0.50 44.69 -51.57
CA SER A 19 1.35 43.60 -51.06
C SER A 19 2.09 44.09 -49.83
N ALA A 20 1.51 43.83 -48.67
CA ALA A 20 2.22 43.96 -47.39
C ALA A 20 2.99 42.68 -47.13
N SER A 21 4.30 42.72 -47.34
CA SER A 21 5.24 41.65 -46.98
C SER A 21 5.31 41.55 -45.45
N TRP A 22 4.61 40.62 -44.89
CA TRP A 22 4.81 40.27 -43.49
C TRP A 22 6.08 39.41 -43.41
N THR A 23 7.18 40.02 -43.03
CA THR A 23 8.37 39.28 -42.55
C THR A 23 8.00 38.68 -41.19
N GLY A 24 7.64 37.38 -41.23
CA GLY A 24 7.47 36.57 -40.03
C GLY A 24 8.80 36.46 -39.33
N ALA A 25 8.98 37.19 -38.25
CA ALA A 25 10.05 36.91 -37.30
C ALA A 25 9.76 35.60 -36.61
N SER A 26 10.33 34.52 -37.12
CA SER A 26 10.40 33.25 -36.43
C SER A 26 11.32 33.41 -35.21
N ALA A 27 10.71 33.68 -34.06
CA ALA A 27 11.41 33.52 -32.78
C ALA A 27 11.78 32.05 -32.62
N GLN A 28 12.97 31.69 -33.02
CA GLN A 28 13.56 30.40 -32.65
C GLN A 28 13.80 30.50 -31.13
N PHE A 29 12.86 29.89 -30.36
CA PHE A 29 13.17 29.48 -28.99
C PHE A 29 14.28 28.44 -29.06
N ASN A 30 15.50 28.93 -28.91
CA ASN A 30 16.65 28.04 -28.70
C ASN A 30 16.49 27.47 -27.28
N GLN A 31 15.61 26.45 -27.14
CA GLN A 31 15.62 25.58 -25.98
C GLN A 31 16.93 24.83 -26.02
N LYS A 32 17.92 25.39 -25.32
CA LYS A 32 19.07 24.64 -24.89
C LYS A 32 18.52 23.37 -24.23
N PRO A 33 18.88 22.15 -24.71
CA PRO A 33 18.50 20.97 -23.97
C PRO A 33 19.05 21.15 -22.57
N GLY A 34 18.15 21.39 -21.61
CA GLY A 34 18.51 21.35 -20.21
C GLY A 34 19.13 19.98 -20.01
N ALA A 35 20.41 19.96 -19.71
CA ALA A 35 21.06 18.78 -19.21
C ALA A 35 20.18 18.33 -18.02
N SER A 36 19.39 17.27 -18.24
CA SER A 36 18.79 16.54 -17.15
C SER A 36 19.96 16.09 -16.31
N THR A 37 20.27 16.86 -15.27
CA THR A 37 21.10 16.37 -14.20
C THR A 37 20.36 15.16 -13.68
N SER A 38 20.75 13.99 -14.14
CA SER A 38 20.38 12.73 -13.50
C SER A 38 20.99 12.80 -12.11
N THR A 39 20.26 13.42 -11.19
CA THR A 39 20.53 13.29 -9.77
C THR A 39 20.41 11.79 -9.54
N SER A 40 21.53 11.11 -9.30
CA SER A 40 21.51 9.69 -8.99
C SER A 40 20.57 9.54 -7.78
N ALA A 41 19.47 8.80 -7.95
CA ALA A 41 18.55 8.55 -6.87
C ALA A 41 19.35 7.99 -5.69
N GLY A 42 19.21 8.57 -4.53
CA GLY A 42 19.76 8.05 -3.28
C GLY A 42 18.83 7.01 -2.67
N SER A 43 19.21 6.45 -1.52
CA SER A 43 18.32 5.56 -0.77
C SER A 43 17.24 6.30 0.01
N VAL A 44 17.23 7.62 0.05
CA VAL A 44 16.34 8.45 0.88
C VAL A 44 15.64 9.51 0.05
N VAL A 45 14.34 9.64 0.27
CA VAL A 45 13.51 10.75 -0.22
C VAL A 45 12.85 11.41 0.98
N THR A 46 12.90 12.74 1.04
CA THR A 46 12.28 13.51 2.13
C THR A 46 11.31 14.53 1.53
N THR A 47 10.09 14.52 2.03
CA THR A 47 9.05 15.48 1.75
C THR A 47 8.73 16.28 3.03
N PRO A 48 7.89 17.31 2.97
CA PRO A 48 7.42 17.96 4.20
C PRO A 48 6.61 17.07 5.14
N ARG A 49 6.18 15.88 4.68
CA ARG A 49 5.26 15.00 5.39
C ARG A 49 5.87 13.70 5.85
N VAL A 50 6.81 13.17 5.06
CA VAL A 50 7.48 11.90 5.35
C VAL A 50 8.95 11.93 4.99
N ARG A 51 9.73 11.09 5.67
CA ARG A 51 11.04 10.65 5.23
C ARG A 51 10.93 9.17 4.87
N ALA A 52 11.13 8.85 3.61
CA ALA A 52 11.10 7.49 3.09
C ALA A 52 12.53 7.03 2.76
N GLU A 53 12.86 5.78 3.12
CA GLU A 53 14.20 5.22 2.93
C GLU A 53 14.11 3.77 2.43
N LEU A 54 14.79 3.50 1.32
CA LEU A 54 15.02 2.15 0.82
C LEU A 54 16.10 1.48 1.67
N VAL A 55 15.74 0.39 2.33
CA VAL A 55 16.61 -0.37 3.23
C VAL A 55 16.71 -1.83 2.82
N ALA A 56 17.78 -2.50 3.25
CA ALA A 56 18.01 -3.91 2.97
C ALA A 56 18.47 -4.67 4.22
N HIS A 57 18.18 -5.96 4.26
CA HIS A 57 18.67 -6.90 5.26
C HIS A 57 19.08 -8.21 4.57
N ALA A 58 20.38 -8.45 4.54
CA ALA A 58 21.03 -9.64 3.98
C ALA A 58 22.12 -10.09 4.95
N PRO A 59 21.78 -10.75 6.05
CA PRO A 59 22.74 -11.06 7.12
C PRO A 59 23.85 -12.00 6.66
N GLU A 60 23.60 -12.84 5.66
CA GLU A 60 24.52 -13.83 5.11
C GLU A 60 25.07 -13.44 3.72
N GLY A 61 24.81 -12.19 3.27
CA GLY A 61 25.05 -11.75 1.91
C GLY A 61 23.93 -12.13 0.96
N VAL A 62 24.21 -12.09 -0.35
CA VAL A 62 23.21 -12.36 -1.40
C VAL A 62 23.61 -13.60 -2.21
N GLY A 63 22.81 -14.64 -2.10
CA GLY A 63 23.01 -15.90 -2.81
C GLY A 63 21.78 -16.81 -2.76
N PRO A 64 21.72 -17.85 -3.61
CA PRO A 64 20.64 -18.82 -3.55
C PRO A 64 20.48 -19.46 -2.18
N GLY A 65 19.24 -19.48 -1.66
CA GLY A 65 18.92 -20.04 -0.35
C GLY A 65 19.27 -19.15 0.85
N GLN A 66 19.89 -17.98 0.63
CA GLN A 66 20.17 -17.01 1.68
C GLN A 66 18.99 -16.04 1.85
N PRO A 67 18.66 -15.65 3.11
CA PRO A 67 17.59 -14.71 3.38
C PRO A 67 17.97 -13.31 2.88
N LEU A 68 17.13 -12.74 2.03
CA LEU A 68 17.26 -11.38 1.54
C LEU A 68 15.93 -10.65 1.68
N TRP A 69 15.96 -9.52 2.35
CA TRP A 69 14.83 -8.61 2.48
C TRP A 69 15.21 -7.22 1.97
N LEU A 70 14.31 -6.62 1.22
CA LEU A 70 14.30 -5.20 0.93
C LEU A 70 13.10 -4.57 1.65
N GLY A 71 13.08 -3.25 1.78
CA GLY A 71 11.93 -2.60 2.37
C GLY A 71 11.93 -1.09 2.18
N LEU A 72 10.75 -0.50 2.26
CA LEU A 72 10.58 0.94 2.34
C LEU A 72 10.25 1.29 3.79
N GLN A 73 11.16 2.00 4.45
CA GLN A 73 10.93 2.57 5.77
C GLN A 73 10.37 3.98 5.61
N ILE A 74 9.17 4.21 6.15
CA ILE A 74 8.50 5.52 6.11
C ILE A 74 8.44 6.04 7.54
N THR A 75 8.96 7.25 7.73
CA THR A 75 8.85 8.02 8.98
C THR A 75 7.95 9.21 8.71
N HIS A 76 6.77 9.22 9.32
CA HIS A 76 5.78 10.28 9.16
C HIS A 76 6.10 11.47 10.06
N GLN A 77 5.79 12.68 9.59
CA GLN A 77 5.68 13.83 10.48
C GLN A 77 4.47 13.66 11.43
N PRO A 78 4.44 14.30 12.58
CA PRO A 78 3.33 14.19 13.52
C PRO A 78 1.97 14.39 12.86
N GLU A 79 1.00 13.52 13.19
CA GLU A 79 -0.38 13.50 12.70
C GLU A 79 -0.54 13.07 11.23
N TRP A 80 0.57 12.83 10.48
CA TRP A 80 0.50 12.28 9.13
C TRP A 80 0.53 10.76 9.17
N HIS A 81 -0.20 10.13 8.23
CA HIS A 81 -0.28 8.66 8.11
C HIS A 81 -0.29 8.20 6.66
N THR A 82 0.10 6.97 6.45
CA THR A 82 -0.06 6.21 5.20
C THR A 82 -0.94 4.99 5.46
N TYR A 83 -1.29 4.25 4.42
CA TYR A 83 -2.35 3.26 4.45
C TYR A 83 -1.85 1.83 4.37
N TRP A 84 -2.62 0.94 4.98
CA TRP A 84 -2.50 -0.51 4.83
C TRP A 84 -3.06 -0.97 3.47
N LYS A 85 -2.90 -2.27 3.12
CA LYS A 85 -3.42 -2.86 1.87
C LYS A 85 -4.93 -2.67 1.66
N ASN A 86 -5.71 -2.68 2.73
CA ASN A 86 -7.11 -2.22 2.74
C ASN A 86 -7.16 -0.92 3.55
N PRO A 87 -7.28 0.23 2.91
CA PRO A 87 -7.17 1.52 3.56
C PRO A 87 -8.35 1.89 4.47
N GLY A 88 -9.44 1.13 4.45
CA GLY A 88 -10.67 1.44 5.18
C GLY A 88 -11.62 2.33 4.39
N ASP A 89 -12.18 3.36 5.04
CA ASP A 89 -13.20 4.24 4.44
C ASP A 89 -12.64 5.15 3.34
N SER A 90 -11.35 5.42 3.33
CA SER A 90 -10.69 6.27 2.32
C SER A 90 -9.20 5.97 2.25
N GLY A 91 -8.55 6.41 1.18
CA GLY A 91 -7.11 6.28 0.99
C GLY A 91 -6.71 5.27 -0.07
N LEU A 92 -5.41 5.13 -0.25
CA LEU A 92 -4.79 4.17 -1.18
C LEU A 92 -3.56 3.55 -0.53
N PRO A 93 -3.32 2.25 -0.71
CA PRO A 93 -2.14 1.59 -0.18
C PRO A 93 -0.86 2.12 -0.84
N THR A 94 0.27 1.93 -0.15
CA THR A 94 1.59 2.16 -0.73
C THR A 94 1.88 1.10 -1.79
N GLU A 95 2.38 1.52 -2.94
CA GLU A 95 2.78 0.64 -4.04
C GLU A 95 4.29 0.71 -4.26
N LEU A 96 4.91 -0.46 -4.51
CA LEU A 96 6.35 -0.61 -4.71
C LEU A 96 6.61 -1.25 -6.06
N THR A 97 7.33 -0.54 -6.93
CA THR A 97 7.75 -1.04 -8.24
C THR A 97 9.27 -1.23 -8.25
N TRP A 98 9.71 -2.47 -8.31
CA TRP A 98 11.11 -2.86 -8.21
C TRP A 98 11.78 -2.98 -9.57
N THR A 99 13.05 -2.53 -9.64
CA THR A 99 13.98 -2.87 -10.69
C THR A 99 15.18 -3.57 -10.05
N LEU A 100 15.23 -4.88 -10.20
CA LEU A 100 16.22 -5.74 -9.58
C LEU A 100 17.17 -6.35 -10.64
N PRO A 101 18.39 -6.68 -10.24
CA PRO A 101 19.30 -7.46 -11.08
C PRO A 101 18.71 -8.82 -11.48
N ALA A 102 19.19 -9.37 -12.59
CA ALA A 102 18.79 -10.70 -13.06
C ALA A 102 19.03 -11.77 -11.97
N GLY A 103 18.08 -12.67 -11.82
CA GLY A 103 18.11 -13.74 -10.82
C GLY A 103 17.55 -13.35 -9.45
N LEU A 104 17.10 -12.11 -9.26
CA LEU A 104 16.37 -11.67 -8.07
C LEU A 104 14.92 -11.41 -8.42
N THR A 105 14.00 -11.84 -7.52
CA THR A 105 12.56 -11.59 -7.67
C THR A 105 12.02 -11.08 -6.34
N ALA A 106 11.41 -9.90 -6.35
CA ALA A 106 10.70 -9.37 -5.20
C ALA A 106 9.34 -10.07 -5.04
N GLY A 107 8.99 -10.41 -3.81
CA GLY A 107 7.65 -10.82 -3.42
C GLY A 107 6.74 -9.63 -3.13
N ASP A 108 5.60 -9.91 -2.51
CA ASP A 108 4.66 -8.90 -2.04
C ASP A 108 5.16 -8.23 -0.75
N ILE A 109 4.60 -7.06 -0.45
CA ILE A 109 4.82 -6.41 0.86
C ILE A 109 4.27 -7.34 1.95
N ALA A 110 5.12 -7.70 2.90
CA ALA A 110 4.70 -8.38 4.11
C ALA A 110 4.15 -7.33 5.09
N TRP A 111 2.88 -7.04 4.98
CA TRP A 111 2.23 -5.93 5.65
C TRP A 111 2.21 -6.10 7.18
N PRO A 112 2.76 -5.16 7.96
CA PRO A 112 2.53 -5.12 9.40
C PRO A 112 1.05 -4.93 9.73
N VAL A 113 0.65 -5.28 10.95
CA VAL A 113 -0.71 -5.02 11.44
C VAL A 113 -0.99 -3.52 11.44
N PRO A 114 -2.10 -3.05 10.84
CA PRO A 114 -2.44 -1.64 10.82
C PRO A 114 -3.03 -1.16 12.14
N HIS A 115 -3.13 0.14 12.29
CA HIS A 115 -3.98 0.79 13.30
C HIS A 115 -5.24 1.32 12.65
N THR A 116 -6.30 1.46 13.46
CA THR A 116 -7.48 2.23 13.05
C THR A 116 -7.25 3.71 13.34
N ILE A 117 -7.21 4.51 12.29
CA ILE A 117 -7.01 5.97 12.34
C ILE A 117 -8.34 6.65 12.05
N ARG A 118 -8.87 7.38 13.04
CA ARG A 118 -10.17 8.04 12.92
C ARG A 118 -10.02 9.49 12.53
N ILE A 119 -10.73 9.89 11.45
CA ILE A 119 -10.77 11.26 10.95
C ILE A 119 -12.24 11.67 10.80
N GLY A 120 -12.74 12.41 11.76
CA GLY A 120 -14.17 12.75 11.83
C GLY A 120 -15.03 11.49 11.95
N THR A 121 -15.86 11.22 10.95
CA THR A 121 -16.73 10.02 10.89
C THR A 121 -16.12 8.84 10.17
N LEU A 122 -14.96 9.03 9.52
CA LEU A 122 -14.25 8.00 8.78
C LEU A 122 -13.26 7.24 9.67
N ALA A 123 -13.02 5.99 9.35
CA ALA A 123 -11.97 5.19 9.94
C ALA A 123 -11.11 4.56 8.85
N ASN A 124 -9.84 4.89 8.89
CA ASN A 124 -8.84 4.37 7.97
C ASN A 124 -7.98 3.32 8.67
N HIS A 125 -7.40 2.42 7.89
CA HIS A 125 -6.43 1.45 8.37
C HIS A 125 -5.05 1.83 7.82
N GLY A 126 -4.09 2.04 8.69
CA GLY A 126 -2.78 2.54 8.26
C GLY A 126 -1.75 2.65 9.36
N TYR A 127 -0.77 3.52 9.12
CA TYR A 127 0.42 3.64 9.93
C TYR A 127 0.75 5.11 10.20
N GLU A 128 1.11 5.40 11.43
CA GLU A 128 1.64 6.67 11.90
C GLU A 128 3.05 6.47 12.46
N GLY A 129 3.76 7.56 12.71
CA GLY A 129 5.13 7.48 13.23
C GLY A 129 6.07 6.80 12.23
N GLN A 130 6.68 5.68 12.61
CA GLN A 130 7.60 4.93 11.75
C GLN A 130 7.04 3.56 11.43
N VAL A 131 7.07 3.20 10.15
CA VAL A 131 6.73 1.86 9.65
C VAL A 131 7.80 1.39 8.67
N LEU A 132 8.14 0.12 8.72
CA LEU A 132 8.89 -0.57 7.67
C LEU A 132 7.94 -1.51 6.91
N LEU A 133 7.86 -1.36 5.60
CA LEU A 133 7.15 -2.23 4.67
C LEU A 133 8.17 -3.20 4.04
N PRO A 134 8.39 -4.40 4.64
CA PRO A 134 9.39 -5.32 4.17
C PRO A 134 8.86 -6.15 3.00
N VAL A 135 9.78 -6.50 2.09
CA VAL A 135 9.54 -7.32 0.92
C VAL A 135 10.57 -8.44 0.88
N PRO A 136 10.16 -9.70 0.92
CA PRO A 136 11.08 -10.82 0.74
C PRO A 136 11.59 -10.85 -0.70
N VAL A 137 12.87 -11.11 -0.88
CA VAL A 137 13.46 -11.25 -2.21
C VAL A 137 14.01 -12.66 -2.38
N GLN A 138 13.55 -13.32 -3.41
CA GLN A 138 14.07 -14.63 -3.79
C GLN A 138 15.29 -14.47 -4.69
N VAL A 139 16.37 -15.18 -4.34
CA VAL A 139 17.56 -15.30 -5.15
C VAL A 139 17.50 -16.65 -5.88
N GLY A 140 17.37 -16.59 -7.20
CA GLY A 140 17.24 -17.80 -8.04
C GLY A 140 18.50 -18.65 -8.04
N PRO A 141 18.38 -19.95 -8.37
CA PRO A 141 19.52 -20.88 -8.38
C PRO A 141 20.59 -20.51 -9.39
N ASP A 142 20.22 -19.83 -10.49
CA ASP A 142 21.12 -19.40 -11.55
C ASP A 142 21.70 -17.99 -11.31
N PHE A 143 21.50 -17.43 -10.13
CA PHE A 143 22.02 -16.11 -9.78
C PHE A 143 23.56 -16.11 -9.87
N GLN A 144 24.08 -15.15 -10.60
CA GLN A 144 25.51 -14.90 -10.71
C GLN A 144 25.83 -13.51 -10.19
N ALA A 145 26.72 -13.46 -9.18
CA ALA A 145 27.21 -12.20 -8.69
C ALA A 145 27.92 -11.41 -9.81
N PRO A 146 27.67 -10.10 -9.93
CA PRO A 146 28.33 -9.28 -10.93
C PRO A 146 29.86 -9.34 -10.77
N LEU A 147 30.56 -9.59 -11.88
CA LEU A 147 32.03 -9.55 -11.91
C LEU A 147 32.56 -8.10 -11.88
N ALA A 148 31.74 -7.15 -12.35
CA ALA A 148 32.02 -5.73 -12.33
C ALA A 148 31.23 -5.03 -11.20
N GLY A 149 31.62 -3.81 -10.78
CA GLY A 149 30.87 -3.04 -9.81
C GLY A 149 31.21 -3.30 -8.35
N ASN A 150 32.47 -3.64 -8.05
CA ASN A 150 32.98 -3.85 -6.69
C ASN A 150 32.20 -4.90 -5.87
N GLY A 151 31.52 -5.86 -6.53
CA GLY A 151 30.73 -6.89 -5.86
C GLY A 151 29.44 -6.37 -5.22
N THR A 152 28.85 -5.32 -5.80
CA THR A 152 27.55 -4.78 -5.36
C THR A 152 26.48 -4.99 -6.41
N LEU A 153 25.23 -5.06 -5.97
CA LEU A 153 24.02 -5.11 -6.78
C LEU A 153 23.33 -3.75 -6.76
N ALA A 154 22.95 -3.25 -7.93
CA ALA A 154 22.15 -2.04 -8.04
C ALA A 154 20.66 -2.39 -7.84
N VAL A 155 20.08 -2.03 -6.74
CA VAL A 155 18.65 -2.13 -6.44
C VAL A 155 18.01 -0.79 -6.70
N ARG A 156 16.90 -0.75 -7.44
CA ARG A 156 16.10 0.45 -7.65
C ARG A 156 14.65 0.18 -7.26
N LEU A 157 14.04 1.22 -6.70
CA LEU A 157 12.63 1.21 -6.30
C LEU A 157 11.98 2.52 -6.75
N ARG A 158 10.83 2.42 -7.39
CA ARG A 158 9.86 3.52 -7.47
C ARG A 158 8.73 3.17 -6.52
N ALA A 159 8.44 4.07 -5.59
CA ALA A 159 7.35 3.91 -4.64
C ALA A 159 6.36 5.06 -4.77
N THR A 160 5.07 4.75 -4.64
CA THR A 160 4.00 5.75 -4.54
C THR A 160 3.22 5.51 -3.26
N TRP A 161 2.83 6.57 -2.60
CA TRP A 161 2.02 6.52 -1.40
C TRP A 161 1.08 7.70 -1.31
N LEU A 162 -0.05 7.49 -0.67
CA LEU A 162 -0.93 8.56 -0.26
C LEU A 162 -0.64 8.87 1.20
N VAL A 163 -0.31 10.13 1.52
CA VAL A 163 -0.06 10.58 2.88
C VAL A 163 -1.12 11.59 3.28
N CYS A 164 -1.79 11.35 4.40
CA CYS A 164 -2.96 12.12 4.82
C CYS A 164 -2.83 12.60 6.28
N ARG A 165 -3.51 13.72 6.56
CA ARG A 165 -3.79 14.22 7.90
C ARG A 165 -5.22 14.76 7.95
N VAL A 166 -5.47 15.96 7.42
CA VAL A 166 -6.79 16.52 7.10
C VAL A 166 -7.04 16.45 5.61
N GLU A 167 -6.01 16.64 4.85
CA GLU A 167 -5.94 16.50 3.40
C GLU A 167 -5.07 15.30 3.02
N CYS A 168 -5.32 14.74 1.85
CA CYS A 168 -4.57 13.61 1.31
C CYS A 168 -3.74 14.06 0.13
N ILE A 169 -2.44 13.82 0.20
CA ILE A 169 -1.47 14.23 -0.81
C ILE A 169 -0.82 12.98 -1.41
N PRO A 170 -0.97 12.74 -2.71
CA PRO A 170 -0.21 11.70 -3.40
C PRO A 170 1.25 12.14 -3.48
N GLU A 171 2.14 11.27 -3.08
CA GLU A 171 3.58 11.45 -3.16
C GLU A 171 4.24 10.23 -3.79
N GLU A 172 5.43 10.43 -4.35
CA GLU A 172 6.24 9.37 -4.95
C GLU A 172 7.72 9.58 -4.64
N GLY A 173 8.50 8.52 -4.77
CA GLY A 173 9.94 8.57 -4.65
C GLY A 173 10.64 7.56 -5.54
N GLU A 174 11.80 7.95 -6.05
CA GLU A 174 12.73 7.06 -6.74
C GLU A 174 13.95 6.83 -5.84
N PHE A 175 14.27 5.57 -5.63
CA PHE A 175 15.32 5.15 -4.72
C PHE A 175 16.34 4.27 -5.43
N ALA A 176 17.59 4.38 -5.01
CA ALA A 176 18.66 3.50 -5.44
C ALA A 176 19.53 3.08 -4.24
N LEU A 177 19.85 1.81 -4.19
CA LEU A 177 20.69 1.22 -3.15
C LEU A 177 21.74 0.31 -3.81
N GLN A 178 23.00 0.44 -3.37
CA GLN A 178 24.06 -0.50 -3.73
C GLN A 178 24.14 -1.56 -2.62
N LEU A 179 23.76 -2.80 -2.93
CA LEU A 179 23.72 -3.90 -1.98
C LEU A 179 24.97 -4.77 -2.16
N PRO A 180 25.85 -4.89 -1.16
CA PRO A 180 26.99 -5.80 -1.22
C PRO A 180 26.54 -7.26 -1.37
N VAL A 181 27.14 -7.98 -2.31
CA VAL A 181 26.86 -9.41 -2.49
C VAL A 181 27.49 -10.24 -1.39
N ARG A 182 28.69 -9.85 -0.94
CA ARG A 182 29.44 -10.55 0.10
C ARG A 182 29.43 -9.76 1.40
N GLY A 183 29.43 -10.50 2.50
CA GLY A 183 29.36 -9.91 3.84
C GLY A 183 27.93 -9.64 4.28
N SER A 184 27.78 -9.17 5.49
CA SER A 184 26.48 -8.92 6.12
C SER A 184 25.99 -7.50 5.82
N THR A 185 24.74 -7.36 5.41
CA THR A 185 24.00 -6.10 5.37
C THR A 185 22.93 -6.15 6.47
N ALA A 186 23.23 -5.58 7.63
CA ALA A 186 22.41 -5.68 8.83
C ALA A 186 22.18 -4.36 9.58
N LEU A 187 22.48 -3.23 8.95
CA LEU A 187 22.31 -1.90 9.58
C LEU A 187 20.89 -1.68 10.10
N HIS A 188 19.88 -2.16 9.39
CA HIS A 188 18.47 -2.04 9.73
C HIS A 188 17.88 -3.34 10.35
N ALA A 189 18.71 -4.25 10.86
CA ALA A 189 18.26 -5.54 11.39
C ALA A 189 17.15 -5.41 12.45
N ALA A 190 17.27 -4.43 13.36
CA ALA A 190 16.28 -4.19 14.39
C ALA A 190 14.93 -3.76 13.81
N ALA A 191 14.92 -2.91 12.77
CA ALA A 191 13.69 -2.48 12.09
C ALA A 191 13.01 -3.65 11.36
N PHE A 192 13.79 -4.51 10.69
CA PHE A 192 13.25 -5.73 10.07
C PHE A 192 12.71 -6.70 11.11
N ALA A 193 13.42 -6.95 12.20
CA ALA A 193 12.95 -7.81 13.30
C ALA A 193 11.64 -7.29 13.91
N GLN A 194 11.55 -5.96 14.14
CA GLN A 194 10.32 -5.34 14.62
C GLN A 194 9.18 -5.48 13.63
N SER A 195 9.42 -5.20 12.35
CA SER A 195 8.39 -5.33 11.31
C SER A 195 7.92 -6.78 11.16
N GLN A 196 8.79 -7.77 11.34
CA GLN A 196 8.42 -9.19 11.35
C GLN A 196 7.57 -9.55 12.58
N ALA A 197 7.90 -9.03 13.76
CA ALA A 197 7.09 -9.21 14.96
C ALA A 197 5.71 -8.55 14.86
N ASP A 198 5.60 -7.52 14.01
CA ASP A 198 4.35 -6.79 13.73
C ASP A 198 3.49 -7.46 12.65
N GLN A 199 3.96 -8.53 12.02
CA GLN A 199 3.16 -9.25 11.04
C GLN A 199 2.15 -10.17 11.73
N PRO A 200 0.93 -10.29 11.16
CA PRO A 200 -0.03 -11.24 11.67
C PRO A 200 0.43 -12.68 11.38
N LEU A 201 0.48 -13.51 12.39
CA LEU A 201 0.81 -14.92 12.23
C LEU A 201 -0.37 -15.67 11.61
N ALA A 202 -0.11 -16.49 10.60
CA ALA A 202 -1.13 -17.38 10.05
C ALA A 202 -1.62 -18.35 11.13
N LEU A 203 -2.94 -18.49 11.27
CA LEU A 203 -3.51 -19.51 12.13
C LEU A 203 -3.22 -20.91 11.56
N ALA A 204 -2.94 -21.87 12.43
CA ALA A 204 -2.65 -23.25 12.03
C ALA A 204 -3.79 -23.80 11.16
N GLY A 205 -3.43 -24.50 10.07
CA GLY A 205 -4.38 -25.05 9.11
C GLY A 205 -5.15 -23.96 8.32
N ASP A 206 -4.54 -22.81 8.09
CA ASP A 206 -5.16 -21.64 7.43
C ASP A 206 -6.50 -21.23 8.05
N GLY A 207 -6.65 -21.43 9.37
CA GLY A 207 -7.88 -21.19 10.10
C GLY A 207 -9.01 -22.14 9.74
N GLN A 208 -8.69 -23.41 9.42
CA GLN A 208 -9.72 -24.44 9.14
C GLN A 208 -10.83 -24.41 10.19
N GLY A 209 -12.07 -24.21 9.70
CA GLY A 209 -13.24 -23.99 10.55
C GLY A 209 -13.53 -22.54 10.90
N SER A 210 -12.72 -21.57 10.45
CA SER A 210 -13.13 -20.17 10.45
C SER A 210 -14.16 -19.91 9.35
N GLN A 211 -15.28 -19.29 9.73
CA GLN A 211 -16.43 -19.12 8.85
C GLN A 211 -17.04 -17.73 8.99
N VAL A 212 -17.55 -17.23 7.89
CA VAL A 212 -18.43 -16.06 7.83
C VAL A 212 -19.78 -16.51 7.29
N ARG A 213 -20.83 -16.23 8.02
CA ARG A 213 -22.20 -16.44 7.56
C ARG A 213 -22.85 -15.10 7.28
N VAL A 214 -23.28 -14.92 6.04
CA VAL A 214 -24.06 -13.74 5.64
C VAL A 214 -25.53 -13.98 6.01
N GLN A 215 -26.10 -13.04 6.76
CA GLN A 215 -27.50 -13.09 7.18
C GLN A 215 -28.12 -11.69 7.06
N GLY A 216 -28.81 -11.43 5.95
CA GLY A 216 -29.29 -10.10 5.63
C GLY A 216 -28.13 -9.09 5.57
N GLU A 217 -28.24 -8.00 6.29
CA GLU A 217 -27.21 -6.95 6.34
C GLU A 217 -26.14 -7.17 7.43
N ARG A 218 -25.99 -8.43 7.89
CA ARG A 218 -25.02 -8.76 8.95
C ARG A 218 -24.14 -9.96 8.55
N LEU A 219 -22.94 -9.93 9.10
CA LEU A 219 -21.94 -10.98 9.01
C LEU A 219 -21.76 -11.61 10.40
N GLN A 220 -22.01 -12.89 10.51
CA GLN A 220 -21.71 -13.70 11.69
C GLN A 220 -20.39 -14.41 11.46
N LEU A 221 -19.38 -14.00 12.20
CA LEU A 221 -18.03 -14.50 12.08
C LEU A 221 -17.73 -15.50 13.20
N THR A 222 -17.12 -16.61 12.86
CA THR A 222 -16.60 -17.61 13.79
C THR A 222 -15.15 -17.89 13.46
N VAL A 223 -14.24 -17.68 14.43
CA VAL A 223 -12.81 -17.94 14.27
C VAL A 223 -12.37 -18.99 15.27
N ARG A 224 -11.65 -19.99 14.78
CA ARG A 224 -11.10 -21.09 15.55
C ARG A 224 -9.57 -21.11 15.45
N GLY A 225 -8.92 -21.76 16.41
CA GLY A 225 -7.47 -21.93 16.40
C GLY A 225 -6.69 -20.73 16.89
N LEU A 226 -7.35 -19.71 17.45
CA LEU A 226 -6.66 -18.61 18.11
C LEU A 226 -5.86 -19.13 19.32
N PRO A 227 -4.61 -18.68 19.50
CA PRO A 227 -3.77 -19.17 20.61
C PRO A 227 -4.24 -18.69 21.96
N ALA A 228 -3.72 -19.31 23.02
CA ALA A 228 -4.08 -18.99 24.41
C ALA A 228 -3.89 -17.51 24.76
N ALA A 229 -2.89 -16.85 24.16
CA ALA A 229 -2.61 -15.42 24.36
C ALA A 229 -3.77 -14.51 23.92
N ALA A 230 -4.58 -14.95 22.96
CA ALA A 230 -5.74 -14.19 22.45
C ALA A 230 -7.01 -14.46 23.27
N ARG A 231 -7.09 -15.60 23.97
CA ARG A 231 -8.33 -16.04 24.61
C ARG A 231 -8.82 -15.08 25.67
N GLY A 232 -10.12 -14.74 25.59
CA GLY A 232 -10.76 -13.81 26.52
C GLY A 232 -10.37 -12.35 26.32
N GLN A 233 -9.50 -12.06 25.36
CA GLN A 233 -9.12 -10.68 25.04
C GLN A 233 -10.11 -10.04 24.07
N THR A 234 -10.19 -8.72 24.11
CA THR A 234 -10.83 -7.94 23.06
C THR A 234 -9.90 -7.87 21.85
N LEU A 235 -10.42 -8.20 20.66
CA LEU A 235 -9.65 -8.20 19.45
C LEU A 235 -10.14 -7.10 18.50
N ALA A 236 -9.19 -6.38 17.91
CA ALA A 236 -9.43 -5.57 16.72
C ALA A 236 -9.55 -6.51 15.51
N LEU A 237 -10.39 -6.15 14.56
CA LEU A 237 -10.65 -6.93 13.36
C LEU A 237 -10.44 -6.09 12.11
N PHE A 238 -9.64 -6.61 11.18
CA PHE A 238 -9.36 -6.00 9.89
C PHE A 238 -9.66 -6.99 8.77
N SER A 239 -10.44 -6.57 7.78
CA SER A 239 -10.62 -7.33 6.54
C SER A 239 -9.51 -6.96 5.55
N GLU A 240 -8.91 -7.96 4.88
CA GLU A 240 -8.01 -7.68 3.76
C GLU A 240 -8.78 -7.36 2.47
N THR A 241 -10.06 -7.75 2.40
CA THR A 241 -10.96 -7.39 1.30
C THR A 241 -11.61 -6.04 1.60
N PRO A 242 -11.43 -5.03 0.76
CA PRO A 242 -12.06 -3.73 0.91
C PRO A 242 -13.59 -3.82 0.88
N GLU A 243 -14.25 -2.83 1.46
CA GLU A 243 -15.70 -2.59 1.35
C GLU A 243 -16.63 -3.71 1.80
N VAL A 244 -16.13 -4.76 2.46
CA VAL A 244 -16.98 -5.83 3.03
C VAL A 244 -17.46 -5.48 4.43
N LEU A 245 -16.57 -4.97 5.27
CA LEU A 245 -16.88 -4.48 6.60
C LEU A 245 -17.00 -2.96 6.59
N ILE A 246 -17.67 -2.41 7.59
CA ILE A 246 -17.72 -0.96 7.82
C ILE A 246 -16.52 -0.59 8.71
N PRO A 247 -15.48 0.08 8.19
CA PRO A 247 -14.27 0.38 8.96
C PRO A 247 -14.53 1.25 10.18
N ALA A 248 -15.48 2.19 10.07
CA ALA A 248 -15.87 3.09 11.16
C ALA A 248 -16.75 2.45 12.25
N ALA A 249 -17.21 1.20 12.06
CA ALA A 249 -18.04 0.50 13.04
C ALA A 249 -17.31 0.33 14.39
N VAL A 250 -17.98 0.69 15.48
CA VAL A 250 -17.39 0.72 16.82
C VAL A 250 -17.71 -0.57 17.56
N PRO A 251 -16.70 -1.28 18.12
CA PRO A 251 -16.92 -2.43 18.98
C PRO A 251 -17.81 -2.09 20.19
N GLY A 252 -18.74 -2.98 20.51
CA GLY A 252 -19.67 -2.81 21.62
C GLY A 252 -20.85 -1.87 21.35
N LYS A 253 -20.84 -1.12 20.25
CA LYS A 253 -21.93 -0.25 19.80
C LYS A 253 -22.54 -0.75 18.48
N ASP A 254 -21.76 -0.84 17.44
CA ASP A 254 -22.21 -1.18 16.09
C ASP A 254 -22.05 -2.68 15.80
N TRP A 255 -21.11 -3.31 16.47
CA TRP A 255 -20.84 -4.75 16.38
C TRP A 255 -20.40 -5.32 17.73
N THR A 256 -20.55 -6.64 17.87
CA THR A 256 -20.23 -7.36 19.11
C THR A 256 -19.26 -8.49 18.87
N GLN A 257 -18.49 -8.83 19.89
CA GLN A 257 -17.61 -10.00 19.89
C GLN A 257 -17.78 -10.77 21.19
N ALA A 258 -17.59 -12.08 21.13
CA ALA A 258 -17.69 -12.96 22.29
C ALA A 258 -16.77 -14.16 22.15
N TRP A 259 -16.43 -14.75 23.29
CA TRP A 259 -15.70 -16.00 23.39
C TRP A 259 -16.62 -17.11 23.92
N ASN A 260 -16.58 -18.27 23.27
CA ASN A 260 -17.18 -19.49 23.76
C ASN A 260 -16.08 -20.57 23.82
N GLY A 261 -15.48 -20.72 24.99
CA GLY A 261 -14.27 -21.54 25.14
C GLY A 261 -13.10 -20.97 24.35
N ASP A 262 -12.65 -21.70 23.33
CA ASP A 262 -11.55 -21.31 22.43
C ASP A 262 -12.04 -20.75 21.08
N VAL A 263 -13.34 -20.61 20.93
CA VAL A 263 -13.98 -20.06 19.73
C VAL A 263 -14.31 -18.60 19.91
N TRP A 264 -13.75 -17.76 19.06
CA TRP A 264 -14.10 -16.35 18.99
C TRP A 264 -15.20 -16.13 17.96
N THR A 265 -16.18 -15.32 18.30
CA THR A 265 -17.31 -14.96 17.42
C THR A 265 -17.48 -13.46 17.36
N ALA A 266 -17.99 -12.97 16.23
CA ALA A 266 -18.40 -11.59 16.07
C ALA A 266 -19.65 -11.49 15.19
N ASP A 267 -20.46 -10.48 15.48
CA ASP A 267 -21.62 -10.10 14.67
C ASP A 267 -21.43 -8.65 14.23
N LEU A 268 -21.25 -8.45 12.92
CA LEU A 268 -20.82 -7.20 12.31
C LEU A 268 -21.84 -6.73 11.26
N PRO A 269 -22.00 -5.42 11.08
CA PRO A 269 -22.76 -4.88 9.96
C PRO A 269 -22.01 -5.10 8.65
N LEU A 270 -22.75 -5.50 7.63
CA LEU A 270 -22.26 -5.57 6.26
C LEU A 270 -22.17 -4.14 5.68
N SER A 271 -21.11 -3.85 4.96
CA SER A 271 -20.98 -2.54 4.32
C SER A 271 -22.04 -2.34 3.23
N PRO A 272 -22.77 -1.23 3.22
CA PRO A 272 -23.69 -0.89 2.14
C PRO A 272 -22.98 -0.52 0.83
N GLN A 273 -21.68 -0.26 0.89
CA GLN A 273 -20.84 0.10 -0.27
C GLN A 273 -20.17 -1.10 -0.92
N ARG A 274 -20.48 -2.28 -0.43
CA ARG A 274 -19.89 -3.53 -0.92
C ARG A 274 -20.06 -3.70 -2.43
N GLY A 275 -18.95 -3.87 -3.14
CA GLY A 275 -18.91 -4.22 -4.57
C GLY A 275 -18.83 -5.73 -4.84
N ASP A 276 -18.19 -6.46 -3.94
CA ASP A 276 -17.84 -7.88 -4.11
C ASP A 276 -18.67 -8.82 -3.25
N THR A 277 -18.77 -10.08 -3.71
CA THR A 277 -19.40 -11.19 -2.99
C THR A 277 -18.39 -12.34 -2.85
N PRO A 278 -17.33 -12.16 -2.04
CA PRO A 278 -16.24 -13.12 -1.98
C PRO A 278 -16.69 -14.47 -1.37
N ALA A 279 -16.16 -15.58 -1.91
CA ALA A 279 -16.38 -16.92 -1.36
C ALA A 279 -15.53 -17.19 -0.10
N SER A 280 -14.49 -16.38 0.12
CA SER A 280 -13.64 -16.43 1.30
C SER A 280 -13.24 -15.02 1.72
N LEU A 281 -13.05 -14.81 3.01
CA LEU A 281 -12.72 -13.52 3.58
C LEU A 281 -11.42 -13.65 4.38
N PRO A 282 -10.31 -13.12 3.89
CA PRO A 282 -9.07 -13.02 4.64
C PRO A 282 -9.18 -11.91 5.69
N LEU A 283 -8.87 -12.28 6.93
CA LEU A 283 -9.06 -11.44 8.11
C LEU A 283 -7.79 -11.42 8.96
N VAL A 284 -7.53 -10.27 9.56
CA VAL A 284 -6.53 -10.08 10.60
C VAL A 284 -7.23 -9.75 11.90
N LEU A 285 -6.94 -10.50 12.96
CA LEU A 285 -7.36 -10.25 14.32
C LEU A 285 -6.14 -9.83 15.12
N ALA A 286 -6.21 -8.74 15.85
CA ALA A 286 -5.11 -8.23 16.64
C ALA A 286 -5.58 -7.95 18.08
N LEU A 287 -4.69 -8.12 19.05
CA LEU A 287 -4.95 -7.63 20.40
C LEU A 287 -5.19 -6.13 20.37
N ASP A 288 -6.23 -5.68 21.04
CA ASP A 288 -6.55 -4.25 21.16
C ASP A 288 -5.40 -3.47 21.84
N GLN A 289 -4.71 -4.15 22.77
CA GLN A 289 -3.49 -3.63 23.40
C GLN A 289 -2.29 -4.51 23.07
N ARG A 290 -1.25 -3.88 22.57
CA ARG A 290 0.01 -4.58 22.28
C ARG A 290 0.66 -5.09 23.57
N PRO A 291 1.20 -6.33 23.61
CA PRO A 291 1.94 -6.83 24.74
C PRO A 291 3.15 -5.95 25.10
N ALA A 292 3.52 -5.92 26.38
CA ALA A 292 4.73 -5.22 26.84
C ALA A 292 6.00 -5.77 26.16
N ASP A 293 6.04 -7.09 25.93
CA ASP A 293 7.05 -7.70 25.07
C ASP A 293 6.67 -7.43 23.60
N GLN A 294 7.39 -6.49 22.99
CA GLN A 294 7.18 -6.07 21.61
C GLN A 294 7.43 -7.18 20.57
N GLN A 295 8.11 -8.26 20.95
CA GLN A 295 8.35 -9.42 20.08
C GLN A 295 7.27 -10.51 20.24
N ALA A 296 6.41 -10.40 21.25
CA ALA A 296 5.33 -11.36 21.44
C ALA A 296 4.28 -11.25 20.33
N PRO A 297 3.78 -12.38 19.81
CA PRO A 297 2.71 -12.41 18.84
C PRO A 297 1.47 -11.70 19.39
N HIS A 298 0.94 -10.78 18.60
CA HIS A 298 -0.21 -9.94 18.99
C HIS A 298 -1.29 -9.86 17.92
N ALA A 299 -1.07 -10.49 16.75
CA ALA A 299 -2.05 -10.55 15.68
C ALA A 299 -2.00 -11.87 14.92
N TRP A 300 -3.14 -12.26 14.40
CA TRP A 300 -3.32 -13.52 13.69
C TRP A 300 -4.12 -13.30 12.43
N ARG A 301 -3.74 -14.04 11.38
CA ARG A 301 -4.40 -14.03 10.08
C ARG A 301 -5.13 -15.35 9.86
N THR A 302 -6.36 -15.27 9.38
CA THR A 302 -7.16 -16.43 8.94
C THR A 302 -7.84 -16.12 7.63
N VAL A 303 -8.22 -17.17 6.89
CA VAL A 303 -9.10 -17.07 5.73
C VAL A 303 -10.40 -17.79 6.06
N ALA A 304 -11.44 -17.03 6.32
CA ALA A 304 -12.76 -17.59 6.66
C ALA A 304 -13.55 -17.92 5.40
N SER A 305 -14.13 -19.12 5.33
CA SER A 305 -15.05 -19.47 4.26
C SER A 305 -16.37 -18.73 4.42
N VAL A 306 -16.93 -18.23 3.32
CA VAL A 306 -18.19 -17.48 3.36
C VAL A 306 -19.36 -18.39 2.96
N SER A 307 -20.45 -18.31 3.72
CA SER A 307 -21.69 -19.01 3.48
C SER A 307 -22.90 -18.07 3.62
N GLY A 308 -24.04 -18.47 3.10
CA GLY A 308 -25.25 -17.64 3.05
C GLY A 308 -25.35 -16.86 1.75
N THR A 309 -26.37 -16.03 1.66
CA THR A 309 -26.64 -15.22 0.46
C THR A 309 -26.30 -13.78 0.76
N TRP A 310 -25.43 -13.22 -0.07
CA TRP A 310 -25.12 -11.80 -0.03
C TRP A 310 -26.38 -10.99 -0.38
N ALA A 311 -26.72 -10.03 0.45
CA ALA A 311 -27.87 -9.15 0.27
C ALA A 311 -27.63 -8.10 -0.80
#